data_b737510e9a89913be23b319a3ff96271
#
_entry.id   b737510e9a89913be23b319a3ff96271
#
_cell.length_a   1.000
_cell.length_b   1.000
_cell.length_c   1.000
_cell.angle_alpha   90.00
_cell.angle_beta   90.00
_cell.angle_gamma   90.00
#
_symmetry.space_group_name_H-M   'P 1'
#
loop_
_entity.id
_entity.type
_entity.pdbx_description
1 polymer ?
#
loop_
_entity_poly.entity_id
_entity_poly.type
_entity_poly.pdbx_seq_one_letter_code
_entity_poly.pdbx_strand_id
1 'polypeptide(L)'
;IRSELRGLLVLAVPIMIAQLSYAAMGFVDTVMAGQVSARDLAAVALGNSLWVPVFLLMTGILLATTPKVAQRYGAGQHAQIAPLVHQALWLALLVGSLSGIALWNAEPILHLMQVDASLIEPAMGYLQAIACGFPAIALFHVLRCYSDGLGLTRPTMVLAVLGLLLNI
;
A
#
# COMPACT_ATOMS: atom_id res chain seq x y z
N ILE A 1 -32.87 -6.88 -7.84
CA ILE A 1 -31.80 -6.63 -8.85
C ILE A 1 -31.38 -5.14 -8.84
N ARG A 2 -32.32 -4.15 -8.99
CA ARG A 2 -31.95 -2.72 -9.02
C ARG A 2 -31.43 -2.21 -7.68
N SER A 3 -31.95 -2.67 -6.55
CA SER A 3 -31.46 -2.30 -5.20
C SER A 3 -30.09 -2.88 -4.91
N GLU A 4 -29.82 -4.10 -5.32
CA GLU A 4 -28.53 -4.77 -5.16
C GLU A 4 -27.46 -4.12 -6.05
N LEU A 5 -27.82 -3.81 -7.31
CA LEU A 5 -26.93 -3.10 -8.23
C LEU A 5 -26.53 -1.73 -7.68
N ARG A 6 -27.48 -0.98 -7.11
CA ARG A 6 -27.20 0.29 -6.44
C ARG A 6 -26.30 0.13 -5.22
N GLY A 7 -26.51 -0.91 -4.42
CA GLY A 7 -25.63 -1.21 -3.28
C GLY A 7 -24.18 -1.51 -3.70
N LEU A 8 -24.03 -2.32 -4.74
CA LEU A 8 -22.72 -2.64 -5.31
C LEU A 8 -22.03 -1.37 -5.88
N LEU A 9 -22.74 -0.51 -6.61
CA LEU A 9 -22.18 0.72 -7.15
C LEU A 9 -21.74 1.71 -6.06
N VAL A 10 -22.49 1.82 -4.96
CA VAL A 10 -22.14 2.69 -3.82
C VAL A 10 -20.83 2.27 -3.17
N LEU A 11 -20.51 0.97 -3.16
CA LEU A 11 -19.24 0.46 -2.66
C LEU A 11 -18.12 0.50 -3.72
N ALA A 12 -18.44 0.13 -4.96
CA ALA A 12 -17.45 0.00 -6.02
C ALA A 12 -16.89 1.36 -6.48
N VAL A 13 -17.75 2.38 -6.66
CA VAL A 13 -17.32 3.69 -7.18
C VAL A 13 -16.25 4.36 -6.29
N PRO A 14 -16.41 4.45 -4.95
CA PRO A 14 -15.35 4.99 -4.10
C PRO A 14 -14.03 4.20 -4.17
N ILE A 15 -14.11 2.87 -4.26
CA ILE A 15 -12.92 2.01 -4.40
C ILE A 15 -12.22 2.29 -5.74
N MET A 16 -12.97 2.41 -6.83
CA MET A 16 -12.41 2.72 -8.15
C MET A 16 -11.74 4.09 -8.17
N ILE A 17 -12.34 5.11 -7.56
CA ILE A 17 -11.76 6.45 -7.44
C ILE A 17 -10.45 6.38 -6.63
N ALA A 18 -10.42 5.67 -5.51
CA ALA A 18 -9.21 5.50 -4.71
C ALA A 18 -8.10 4.81 -5.52
N GLN A 19 -8.41 3.73 -6.24
CA GLN A 19 -7.43 3.00 -7.06
C GLN A 19 -6.90 3.86 -8.21
N LEU A 20 -7.78 4.65 -8.85
CA LEU A 20 -7.37 5.59 -9.90
C LEU A 20 -6.45 6.68 -9.34
N SER A 21 -6.73 7.19 -8.14
CA SER A 21 -5.87 8.18 -7.46
C SER A 21 -4.49 7.60 -7.17
N TYR A 22 -4.38 6.36 -6.67
CA TYR A 22 -3.08 5.71 -6.44
C TYR A 22 -2.32 5.48 -7.76
N ALA A 23 -3.00 5.08 -8.83
CA ALA A 23 -2.37 4.93 -10.14
C ALA A 23 -1.87 6.27 -10.70
N ALA A 24 -2.65 7.36 -10.51
CA ALA A 24 -2.26 8.70 -10.91
C ALA A 24 -1.04 9.21 -10.13
N MET A 25 -0.96 8.96 -8.81
CA MET A 25 0.23 9.29 -8.01
C MET A 25 1.48 8.61 -8.57
N GLY A 26 1.42 7.29 -8.82
CA GLY A 26 2.55 6.56 -9.40
C GLY A 26 2.95 7.06 -10.79
N PHE A 27 1.99 7.52 -11.59
CA PHE A 27 2.27 8.16 -12.88
C PHE A 27 2.98 9.50 -12.70
N VAL A 28 2.50 10.36 -11.82
CA VAL A 28 3.13 11.66 -11.49
C VAL A 28 4.57 11.45 -11.00
N ASP A 29 4.78 10.55 -10.05
CA ASP A 29 6.11 10.22 -9.52
C ASP A 29 7.07 9.78 -10.63
N THR A 30 6.60 8.94 -11.57
CA THR A 30 7.39 8.48 -12.71
C THR A 30 7.75 9.62 -13.67
N VAL A 31 6.79 10.51 -13.95
CA VAL A 31 7.02 11.68 -14.80
C VAL A 31 8.02 12.64 -14.16
N MET A 32 7.89 12.89 -12.85
CA MET A 32 8.80 13.75 -12.11
C MET A 32 10.23 13.18 -12.12
N ALA A 33 10.39 11.88 -11.83
CA ALA A 33 11.71 11.22 -11.89
C ALA A 33 12.32 11.29 -13.30
N GLY A 34 11.51 11.13 -14.34
CA GLY A 34 11.97 11.22 -15.73
C GLY A 34 12.42 12.62 -16.17
N GLN A 35 11.90 13.67 -15.53
CA GLN A 35 12.32 15.05 -15.80
C GLN A 35 13.68 15.39 -15.17
N VAL A 36 14.09 14.70 -14.12
CA VAL A 36 15.39 14.95 -13.45
C VAL A 36 16.53 14.37 -14.29
N SER A 37 16.53 13.06 -14.52
CA SER A 37 17.51 12.41 -15.42
C SER A 37 17.04 10.99 -15.80
N ALA A 38 17.59 10.48 -16.92
CA ALA A 38 17.39 9.09 -17.31
C ALA A 38 17.97 8.10 -16.28
N ARG A 39 19.01 8.50 -15.56
CA ARG A 39 19.63 7.70 -14.49
C ARG A 39 18.72 7.58 -13.28
N ASP A 40 18.09 8.69 -12.84
CA ASP A 40 17.17 8.69 -11.72
C ASP A 40 15.91 7.90 -12.04
N LEU A 41 15.39 8.03 -13.26
CA LEU A 41 14.27 7.22 -13.73
C LEU A 41 14.61 5.71 -13.69
N ALA A 42 15.80 5.32 -14.14
CA ALA A 42 16.25 3.94 -14.08
C ALA A 42 16.39 3.43 -12.63
N ALA A 43 16.92 4.27 -11.72
CA ALA A 43 17.05 3.93 -10.31
C ALA A 43 15.69 3.74 -9.63
N VAL A 44 14.71 4.62 -9.90
CA VAL A 44 13.33 4.50 -9.41
C VAL A 44 12.65 3.24 -9.97
N ALA A 45 12.80 2.98 -11.26
CA ALA A 45 12.24 1.76 -11.89
C ALA A 45 12.83 0.49 -11.28
N LEU A 46 14.14 0.49 -11.00
CA LEU A 46 14.82 -0.61 -10.33
C LEU A 46 14.33 -0.78 -8.88
N GLY A 47 14.24 0.31 -8.13
CA GLY A 47 13.68 0.30 -6.79
C GLY A 47 12.25 -0.23 -6.77
N ASN A 48 11.40 0.20 -7.71
CA ASN A 48 10.03 -0.30 -7.86
C ASN A 48 9.97 -1.81 -8.08
N SER A 49 10.91 -2.38 -8.83
CA SER A 49 10.95 -3.82 -9.08
C SER A 49 11.20 -4.64 -7.80
N LEU A 50 11.79 -4.05 -6.77
CA LEU A 50 12.06 -4.68 -5.48
C LEU A 50 10.98 -4.41 -4.45
N TRP A 51 10.57 -3.14 -4.26
CA TRP A 51 9.63 -2.84 -3.18
C TRP A 51 8.19 -3.28 -3.50
N VAL A 52 7.77 -3.26 -4.77
CA VAL A 52 6.39 -3.65 -5.15
C VAL A 52 6.06 -5.10 -4.78
N PRO A 53 6.90 -6.12 -5.07
CA PRO A 53 6.65 -7.49 -4.61
C PRO A 53 6.56 -7.61 -3.08
N VAL A 54 7.42 -6.90 -2.34
CA VAL A 54 7.40 -6.89 -0.86
C VAL A 54 6.10 -6.25 -0.36
N PHE A 55 5.68 -5.15 -0.97
CA PHE A 55 4.41 -4.49 -0.68
C PHE A 55 3.22 -5.41 -0.96
N LEU A 56 3.20 -6.11 -2.10
CA LEU A 56 2.12 -7.04 -2.44
C LEU A 56 2.05 -8.21 -1.47
N LEU A 57 3.19 -8.75 -1.03
CA LEU A 57 3.24 -9.79 -0.01
C LEU A 57 2.65 -9.28 1.32
N MET A 58 3.10 -8.14 1.79
CA MET A 58 2.61 -7.49 3.02
C MET A 58 1.10 -7.24 2.95
N THR A 59 0.62 -6.61 1.87
CA THR A 59 -0.79 -6.29 1.71
C THR A 59 -1.65 -7.55 1.57
N GLY A 60 -1.14 -8.60 0.91
CA GLY A 60 -1.81 -9.90 0.79
C GLY A 60 -2.06 -10.54 2.16
N ILE A 61 -1.07 -10.52 3.07
CA ILE A 61 -1.21 -11.01 4.44
C ILE A 61 -2.28 -10.22 5.20
N LEU A 62 -2.23 -8.89 5.12
CA LEU A 62 -3.10 -7.99 5.87
C LEU A 62 -4.53 -7.95 5.32
N LEU A 63 -4.73 -8.26 4.04
CA LEU A 63 -6.04 -8.27 3.37
C LEU A 63 -7.02 -9.24 4.02
N ALA A 64 -6.54 -10.29 4.69
CA ALA A 64 -7.38 -11.22 5.46
C ALA A 64 -8.21 -10.55 6.57
N THR A 65 -7.86 -9.33 6.95
CA THR A 65 -8.60 -8.53 7.94
C THR A 65 -9.99 -8.16 7.43
N THR A 66 -10.14 -7.78 6.15
CA THR A 66 -11.41 -7.36 5.55
C THR A 66 -12.53 -8.41 5.70
N PRO A 67 -12.38 -9.66 5.23
CA PRO A 67 -13.44 -10.65 5.35
C PRO A 67 -13.73 -11.02 6.81
N LYS A 68 -12.72 -11.04 7.68
CA LYS A 68 -12.92 -11.33 9.12
C LYS A 68 -13.76 -10.24 9.80
N VAL A 69 -13.49 -8.96 9.50
CA VAL A 69 -14.30 -7.84 10.01
C VAL A 69 -15.71 -7.90 9.45
N ALA A 70 -15.88 -8.11 8.13
CA ALA A 70 -17.18 -8.20 7.49
C ALA A 70 -18.05 -9.35 8.07
N GLN A 71 -17.46 -10.52 8.31
CA GLN A 71 -18.15 -11.66 8.93
C GLN A 71 -18.63 -11.33 10.36
N ARG A 72 -17.76 -10.72 11.20
CA ARG A 72 -18.14 -10.33 12.57
C ARG A 72 -19.21 -9.26 12.58
N TYR A 73 -19.11 -8.29 11.68
CA TYR A 73 -20.10 -7.22 11.53
C TYR A 73 -21.45 -7.77 11.09
N GLY A 74 -21.48 -8.62 10.05
CA GLY A 74 -22.70 -9.26 9.55
C GLY A 74 -23.34 -10.23 10.55
N ALA A 75 -22.55 -10.85 11.43
CA ALA A 75 -23.03 -11.70 12.51
C ALA A 75 -23.50 -10.94 13.77
N GLY A 76 -23.45 -9.58 13.77
CA GLY A 76 -23.81 -8.77 14.93
C GLY A 76 -22.81 -8.83 16.09
N GLN A 77 -21.63 -9.41 15.90
CA GLN A 77 -20.60 -9.64 16.92
C GLN A 77 -19.67 -8.41 17.06
N HIS A 78 -20.23 -7.22 17.21
CA HIS A 78 -19.48 -5.96 17.21
C HIS A 78 -18.39 -5.90 18.29
N ALA A 79 -18.62 -6.50 19.47
CA ALA A 79 -17.63 -6.56 20.55
C ALA A 79 -16.35 -7.31 20.18
N GLN A 80 -16.39 -8.21 19.17
CA GLN A 80 -15.24 -9.00 18.74
C GLN A 80 -14.43 -8.32 17.64
N ILE A 81 -14.91 -7.21 17.08
CA ILE A 81 -14.22 -6.48 16.02
C ILE A 81 -13.00 -5.75 16.57
N ALA A 82 -13.12 -5.05 17.69
CA ALA A 82 -12.02 -4.29 18.28
C ALA A 82 -10.79 -5.15 18.63
N PRO A 83 -10.94 -6.31 19.32
CA PRO A 83 -9.81 -7.22 19.56
C PRO A 83 -9.16 -7.73 18.25
N LEU A 84 -9.98 -8.05 17.24
CA LEU A 84 -9.50 -8.51 15.94
C LEU A 84 -8.62 -7.43 15.27
N VAL A 85 -9.09 -6.18 15.24
CA VAL A 85 -8.36 -5.06 14.65
C VAL A 85 -7.08 -4.77 15.42
N HIS A 86 -7.09 -4.85 16.76
CA HIS A 86 -5.87 -4.72 17.57
C HIS A 86 -4.82 -5.77 17.20
N GLN A 87 -5.22 -7.03 17.05
CA GLN A 87 -4.32 -8.10 16.62
C GLN A 87 -3.78 -7.85 15.21
N ALA A 88 -4.64 -7.38 14.29
CA ALA A 88 -4.23 -7.04 12.94
C ALA A 88 -3.25 -5.85 12.90
N LEU A 89 -3.38 -4.86 13.78
CA LEU A 89 -2.44 -3.74 13.90
C LEU A 89 -1.06 -4.20 14.41
N TRP A 90 -1.00 -5.11 15.40
CA TRP A 90 0.27 -5.69 15.84
C TRP A 90 0.93 -6.50 14.73
N LEU A 91 0.13 -7.30 13.99
CA LEU A 91 0.63 -8.03 12.83
C LEU A 91 1.14 -7.07 11.75
N ALA A 92 0.43 -5.97 11.49
CA ALA A 92 0.84 -4.95 10.53
C ALA A 92 2.18 -4.31 10.92
N LEU A 93 2.34 -3.95 12.19
CA LEU A 93 3.58 -3.38 12.70
C LEU A 93 4.74 -4.36 12.53
N LEU A 94 4.53 -5.64 12.85
CA LEU A 94 5.55 -6.68 12.70
C LEU A 94 5.91 -6.90 11.23
N VAL A 95 4.92 -7.15 10.37
CA VAL A 95 5.17 -7.43 8.94
C VAL A 95 5.70 -6.20 8.22
N GLY A 96 5.17 -5.01 8.53
CA GLY A 96 5.64 -3.74 7.96
C GLY A 96 7.09 -3.44 8.36
N SER A 97 7.46 -3.67 9.63
CA SER A 97 8.84 -3.48 10.09
C SER A 97 9.79 -4.49 9.45
N LEU A 98 9.41 -5.76 9.37
CA LEU A 98 10.23 -6.79 8.69
C LEU A 98 10.41 -6.46 7.20
N SER A 99 9.35 -6.01 6.51
CA SER A 99 9.41 -5.58 5.12
C SER A 99 10.32 -4.36 4.94
N GLY A 100 10.22 -3.38 5.83
CA GLY A 100 11.10 -2.22 5.83
C GLY A 100 12.57 -2.60 6.04
N ILE A 101 12.87 -3.47 7.01
CA ILE A 101 14.24 -3.97 7.27
C ILE A 101 14.77 -4.73 6.05
N ALA A 102 13.95 -5.55 5.40
CA ALA A 102 14.35 -6.28 4.20
C ALA A 102 14.71 -5.33 3.05
N LEU A 103 13.90 -4.28 2.81
CA LEU A 103 14.19 -3.27 1.80
C LEU A 103 15.39 -2.40 2.14
N TRP A 104 15.58 -2.07 3.42
CA TRP A 104 16.75 -1.32 3.88
C TRP A 104 18.06 -2.06 3.59
N ASN A 105 18.04 -3.38 3.62
CA ASN A 105 19.17 -4.26 3.36
C ASN A 105 19.09 -4.91 1.97
N ALA A 106 18.49 -4.26 0.98
CA ALA A 106 18.28 -4.84 -0.37
C ALA A 106 19.54 -4.81 -1.26
N GLU A 107 20.62 -4.15 -0.84
CA GLU A 107 21.86 -4.02 -1.62
C GLU A 107 22.42 -5.36 -2.14
N PRO A 108 22.49 -6.45 -1.32
CA PRO A 108 22.96 -7.75 -1.83
C PRO A 108 22.12 -8.31 -2.98
N ILE A 109 20.81 -7.99 -2.99
CA ILE A 109 19.89 -8.42 -4.06
C ILE A 109 20.24 -7.69 -5.35
N LEU A 110 20.52 -6.37 -5.28
CA LEU A 110 20.93 -5.58 -6.45
C LEU A 110 22.24 -6.10 -7.05
N HIS A 111 23.21 -6.48 -6.22
CA HIS A 111 24.45 -7.10 -6.67
C HIS A 111 24.20 -8.47 -7.33
N LEU A 112 23.32 -9.30 -6.77
CA LEU A 112 22.93 -10.58 -7.34
C LEU A 112 22.24 -10.43 -8.71
N MET A 113 21.48 -9.35 -8.90
CA MET A 113 20.84 -9.01 -10.17
C MET A 113 21.81 -8.44 -11.20
N GLN A 114 23.12 -8.30 -10.86
CA GLN A 114 24.16 -7.74 -11.74
C GLN A 114 23.82 -6.33 -12.25
N VAL A 115 23.19 -5.52 -11.39
CA VAL A 115 22.86 -4.13 -11.69
C VAL A 115 24.14 -3.32 -11.83
N ASP A 116 24.14 -2.34 -12.77
CA ASP A 116 25.23 -1.41 -12.93
C ASP A 116 25.54 -0.68 -11.60
N ALA A 117 26.82 -0.69 -11.21
CA ALA A 117 27.25 -0.10 -9.93
C ALA A 117 26.86 1.40 -9.82
N SER A 118 26.73 2.09 -10.94
CA SER A 118 26.30 3.50 -10.96
C SER A 118 24.84 3.72 -10.55
N LEU A 119 23.99 2.69 -10.62
CA LEU A 119 22.57 2.74 -10.27
C LEU A 119 22.28 2.25 -8.84
N ILE A 120 23.22 1.52 -8.22
CA ILE A 120 22.99 0.92 -6.89
C ILE A 120 22.77 2.00 -5.85
N GLU A 121 23.65 3.01 -5.78
CA GLU A 121 23.54 4.08 -4.77
C GLU A 121 22.21 4.85 -4.85
N PRO A 122 21.78 5.39 -6.02
CA PRO A 122 20.49 6.09 -6.11
C PRO A 122 19.29 5.16 -5.87
N ALA A 123 19.35 3.89 -6.32
CA ALA A 123 18.29 2.92 -6.06
C ALA A 123 18.17 2.58 -4.56
N MET A 124 19.29 2.42 -3.85
CA MET A 124 19.30 2.19 -2.41
C MET A 124 18.79 3.40 -1.63
N GLY A 125 19.16 4.63 -2.02
CA GLY A 125 18.61 5.84 -1.42
C GLY A 125 17.09 5.90 -1.52
N TYR A 126 16.53 5.56 -2.68
CA TYR A 126 15.09 5.47 -2.91
C TYR A 126 14.44 4.37 -2.05
N LEU A 127 15.02 3.16 -2.03
CA LEU A 127 14.51 2.04 -1.24
C LEU A 127 14.54 2.31 0.28
N GLN A 128 15.59 2.96 0.79
CA GLN A 128 15.71 3.32 2.20
C GLN A 128 14.67 4.36 2.62
N ALA A 129 14.41 5.35 1.77
CA ALA A 129 13.35 6.33 2.00
C ALA A 129 11.97 5.66 2.12
N ILE A 130 11.65 4.74 1.21
CA ILE A 130 10.40 3.96 1.26
C ILE A 130 10.36 3.02 2.47
N ALA A 131 11.46 2.35 2.79
CA ALA A 131 11.57 1.40 3.90
C ALA A 131 11.15 2.02 5.24
N CYS A 132 11.51 3.27 5.50
CA CYS A 132 11.07 4.02 6.68
C CYS A 132 9.56 4.16 6.78
N GLY A 133 8.87 4.26 5.64
CA GLY A 133 7.42 4.41 5.57
C GLY A 133 6.64 3.10 5.72
N PHE A 134 7.28 1.93 5.53
CA PHE A 134 6.58 0.64 5.48
C PHE A 134 5.74 0.30 6.71
N PRO A 135 6.20 0.53 7.96
CA PRO A 135 5.36 0.29 9.14
C PRO A 135 4.09 1.14 9.15
N ALA A 136 4.20 2.42 8.75
CA ALA A 136 3.05 3.32 8.67
C ALA A 136 2.08 2.91 7.55
N ILE A 137 2.60 2.49 6.39
CA ILE A 137 1.81 1.97 5.27
C ILE A 137 1.06 0.70 5.69
N ALA A 138 1.70 -0.21 6.43
CA ALA A 138 1.06 -1.43 6.93
C ALA A 138 -0.08 -1.13 7.91
N LEU A 139 0.11 -0.21 8.85
CA LEU A 139 -0.94 0.24 9.77
C LEU A 139 -2.11 0.88 9.02
N PHE A 140 -1.82 1.78 8.08
CA PHE A 140 -2.83 2.38 7.22
C PHE A 140 -3.63 1.32 6.45
N HIS A 141 -2.94 0.29 5.92
CA HIS A 141 -3.59 -0.78 5.18
C HIS A 141 -4.57 -1.58 6.03
N VAL A 142 -4.23 -1.90 7.29
CA VAL A 142 -5.17 -2.56 8.23
C VAL A 142 -6.37 -1.68 8.53
N LEU A 143 -6.20 -0.38 8.77
CA LEU A 143 -7.30 0.55 9.02
C LEU A 143 -8.21 0.69 7.80
N ARG A 144 -7.64 0.65 6.59
CA ARG A 144 -8.38 0.57 5.34
C ARG A 144 -9.19 -0.73 5.26
N CYS A 145 -8.54 -1.88 5.49
CA CYS A 145 -9.21 -3.19 5.50
C CYS A 145 -10.35 -3.26 6.53
N TYR A 146 -10.18 -2.62 7.70
CA TYR A 146 -11.22 -2.47 8.69
C TYR A 146 -12.41 -1.66 8.17
N SER A 147 -12.17 -0.49 7.58
CA SER A 147 -13.20 0.36 6.99
C SER A 147 -13.94 -0.34 5.86
N ASP A 148 -13.21 -1.00 4.97
CA ASP A 148 -13.78 -1.77 3.86
C ASP A 148 -14.63 -2.95 4.37
N GLY A 149 -14.20 -3.62 5.45
CA GLY A 149 -14.93 -4.70 6.11
C GLY A 149 -16.25 -4.26 6.76
N LEU A 150 -16.35 -2.99 7.16
CA LEU A 150 -17.59 -2.35 7.64
C LEU A 150 -18.48 -1.82 6.49
N GLY A 151 -18.04 -1.90 5.23
CA GLY A 151 -18.71 -1.29 4.08
C GLY A 151 -18.50 0.22 3.98
N LEU A 152 -17.56 0.79 4.72
CA LEU A 152 -17.24 2.21 4.73
C LEU A 152 -16.07 2.49 3.79
N THR A 153 -16.34 2.63 2.49
CA THR A 153 -15.31 2.83 1.46
C THR A 153 -14.97 4.31 1.20
N ARG A 154 -15.83 5.23 1.64
CA ARG A 154 -15.64 6.69 1.45
C ARG A 154 -14.39 7.27 2.12
N PRO A 155 -14.01 6.91 3.36
CA PRO A 155 -12.81 7.43 4.00
C PRO A 155 -11.55 7.12 3.19
N THR A 156 -11.42 5.90 2.67
CA THR A 156 -10.31 5.48 1.82
C THR A 156 -10.23 6.31 0.54
N MET A 157 -11.37 6.57 -0.11
CA MET A 157 -11.43 7.42 -1.29
C MET A 157 -10.96 8.85 -0.99
N VAL A 158 -11.46 9.46 0.08
CA VAL A 158 -11.09 10.84 0.46
C VAL A 158 -9.60 10.95 0.73
N LEU A 159 -9.02 10.01 1.49
CA LEU A 159 -7.58 9.97 1.78
C LEU A 159 -6.74 9.77 0.52
N ALA A 160 -7.18 8.92 -0.41
CA ALA A 160 -6.48 8.70 -1.68
C ALA A 160 -6.49 9.96 -2.57
N VAL A 161 -7.63 10.64 -2.67
CA VAL A 161 -7.74 11.89 -3.42
C VAL A 161 -6.91 13.01 -2.79
N LEU A 162 -6.96 13.15 -1.45
CA LEU A 162 -6.13 14.12 -0.74
C LEU A 162 -4.63 13.82 -0.94
N GLY A 163 -4.24 12.55 -0.87
CA GLY A 163 -2.86 12.12 -1.16
C GLY A 163 -2.42 12.53 -2.56
N LEU A 164 -3.27 12.30 -3.57
CA LEU A 164 -2.99 12.72 -4.95
C LEU A 164 -2.81 14.24 -5.08
N LEU A 165 -3.70 15.01 -4.44
CA LEU A 165 -3.63 16.49 -4.47
C LEU A 165 -2.37 17.05 -3.77
N LEU A 166 -1.85 16.34 -2.77
CA LEU A 166 -0.62 16.72 -2.06
C LEU A 166 0.65 16.26 -2.80
N ASN A 167 0.52 15.29 -3.70
CA ASN A 167 1.62 14.74 -4.49
C ASN A 167 1.93 15.59 -5.74
N ILE A 168 0.95 16.34 -6.26
CA ILE A 168 1.09 17.24 -7.43
C ILE A 168 1.63 18.60 -7.00
#